data_d57e02bf9eeb81a25ae8419b34dfa198
#
_entry.id   d57e02bf9eeb81a25ae8419b34dfa198
#
_cell.length_a   1.000
_cell.length_b   1.000
_cell.length_c   1.000
_cell.angle_alpha   90.00
_cell.angle_beta   90.00
_cell.angle_gamma   90.00
#
_symmetry.space_group_name_H-M   'P 1'
#
loop_
_entity.id
_entity.type
_entity.pdbx_description
1 polymer ?
#
loop_
_entity_poly.entity_id
_entity_poly.type
_entity_poly.pdbx_seq_one_letter_code
_entity_poly.pdbx_strand_id
1 'polypeptide(L)'
;MTVVELPRPGRPRAVPFPDQAEAVERLVRHLHRPGTRGLFVSATGTGKTLVSIRVADGLGARLVLFVVPTLDLAAQTALAWRRDDHLEHMVIVSSLDAGGRDDLVAARVMSTTNPHALGGLMSVVGQGQDQIPALTVICTYDSLDKIEQTQRSGYEVPPFDLAVMDEAHRIAGRADKKWAIVNDAQRIRAHRRLY
;
A
#
# COMPACT_ATOMS: atom_id res chain seq x y z
N MET A 1 13.55 26.18 -4.83
CA MET A 1 13.84 25.09 -3.88
C MET A 1 12.64 25.00 -2.93
N THR A 2 11.74 24.07 -3.16
CA THR A 2 10.60 23.83 -2.26
C THR A 2 11.12 22.96 -1.12
N VAL A 3 11.24 23.51 0.07
CA VAL A 3 11.63 22.77 1.27
C VAL A 3 10.49 21.79 1.58
N VAL A 4 10.70 20.50 1.32
CA VAL A 4 9.77 19.46 1.77
C VAL A 4 10.02 19.29 3.27
N GLU A 5 9.16 19.89 4.08
CA GLU A 5 9.20 19.73 5.53
C GLU A 5 8.85 18.29 5.88
N LEU A 6 9.77 17.57 6.51
CA LEU A 6 9.51 16.26 7.09
C LEU A 6 8.35 16.34 8.09
N PRO A 7 7.43 15.38 8.10
CA PRO A 7 6.44 15.31 9.15
C PRO A 7 7.15 15.19 10.51
N ARG A 8 6.92 16.17 11.38
CA ARG A 8 7.37 16.11 12.77
C ARG A 8 6.49 15.09 13.49
N PRO A 9 7.05 14.23 14.37
CA PRO A 9 6.26 13.35 15.20
C PRO A 9 5.17 14.14 15.95
N GLY A 10 3.92 13.69 15.86
CA GLY A 10 2.78 14.34 16.51
C GLY A 10 2.04 15.39 15.65
N ARG A 11 2.20 15.39 14.33
CA ARG A 11 1.35 16.16 13.45
C ARG A 11 -0.09 15.63 13.53
N PRO A 12 -1.13 16.49 13.67
CA PRO A 12 -2.50 16.00 13.68
C PRO A 12 -2.81 15.28 12.35
N ARG A 13 -3.27 14.04 12.47
CA ARG A 13 -3.70 13.24 11.31
C ARG A 13 -4.88 13.91 10.62
N ALA A 14 -4.97 13.75 9.30
CA ALA A 14 -6.09 14.27 8.54
C ALA A 14 -7.41 13.65 9.04
N VAL A 15 -8.37 14.50 9.36
CA VAL A 15 -9.70 14.06 9.80
C VAL A 15 -10.55 13.78 8.56
N PRO A 16 -11.09 12.56 8.40
CA PRO A 16 -11.99 12.24 7.31
C PRO A 16 -13.26 13.12 7.37
N PHE A 17 -13.79 13.51 6.22
CA PHE A 17 -15.12 14.09 6.16
C PHE A 17 -16.18 13.07 6.62
N PRO A 18 -17.39 13.50 7.02
CA PRO A 18 -18.40 12.58 7.57
C PRO A 18 -18.74 11.40 6.67
N ASP A 19 -18.86 11.62 5.37
CA ASP A 19 -19.09 10.58 4.36
C ASP A 19 -17.90 9.61 4.21
N GLN A 20 -16.68 10.12 4.28
CA GLN A 20 -15.47 9.29 4.29
C GLN A 20 -15.39 8.46 5.59
N ALA A 21 -15.71 9.05 6.74
CA ALA A 21 -15.70 8.36 8.03
C ALA A 21 -16.71 7.20 8.03
N GLU A 22 -17.92 7.43 7.52
CA GLU A 22 -18.94 6.38 7.36
C GLU A 22 -18.45 5.28 6.42
N ALA A 23 -17.83 5.64 5.29
CA ALA A 23 -17.26 4.67 4.36
C ALA A 23 -16.17 3.81 5.02
N VAL A 24 -15.26 4.43 5.79
CA VAL A 24 -14.21 3.73 6.54
C VAL A 24 -14.83 2.72 7.51
N GLU A 25 -15.82 3.14 8.32
CA GLU A 25 -16.47 2.26 9.28
C GLU A 25 -17.11 1.04 8.61
N ARG A 26 -17.84 1.26 7.51
CA ARG A 26 -18.48 0.19 6.74
C ARG A 26 -17.44 -0.77 6.14
N LEU A 27 -16.36 -0.23 5.58
CA LEU A 27 -15.28 -1.03 4.97
C LEU A 27 -14.53 -1.84 6.03
N VAL A 28 -14.17 -1.25 7.17
CA VAL A 28 -13.49 -1.97 8.27
C VAL A 28 -14.37 -3.11 8.78
N ARG A 29 -15.65 -2.85 8.99
CA ARG A 29 -16.61 -3.89 9.43
C ARG A 29 -16.72 -5.03 8.40
N HIS A 30 -16.79 -4.70 7.12
CA HIS A 30 -16.89 -5.68 6.04
C HIS A 30 -15.60 -6.50 5.88
N LEU A 31 -14.45 -5.81 5.89
CA LEU A 31 -13.13 -6.41 5.69
C LEU A 31 -12.55 -7.05 6.96
N HIS A 32 -13.27 -7.04 8.08
CA HIS A 32 -12.76 -7.62 9.33
C HIS A 32 -12.35 -9.09 9.19
N ARG A 33 -13.08 -9.86 8.37
CA ARG A 33 -12.79 -11.28 8.14
C ARG A 33 -11.77 -11.47 7.00
N PRO A 34 -10.73 -12.33 7.18
CA PRO A 34 -9.86 -12.73 6.08
C PRO A 34 -10.66 -13.36 4.92
N GLY A 35 -10.15 -13.18 3.70
CA GLY A 35 -10.80 -13.66 2.47
C GLY A 35 -11.80 -12.69 1.86
N THR A 36 -12.09 -11.56 2.53
CA THR A 36 -13.08 -10.59 2.06
C THR A 36 -12.51 -9.61 1.01
N ARG A 37 -13.42 -9.10 0.18
CA ARG A 37 -13.14 -8.08 -0.85
C ARG A 37 -14.13 -6.94 -0.70
N GLY A 38 -13.64 -5.69 -0.64
CA GLY A 38 -14.43 -4.47 -0.61
C GLY A 38 -14.29 -3.68 -1.90
N LEU A 39 -15.31 -2.94 -2.26
CA LEU A 39 -15.27 -1.97 -3.34
C LEU A 39 -15.67 -0.60 -2.79
N PHE A 40 -14.80 0.38 -2.97
CA PHE A 40 -15.05 1.77 -2.63
C PHE A 40 -15.07 2.63 -3.90
N VAL A 41 -16.26 3.05 -4.29
CA VAL A 41 -16.46 3.91 -5.47
C VAL A 41 -16.63 5.35 -5.02
N SER A 42 -15.74 6.21 -5.47
CA SER A 42 -15.76 7.64 -5.17
C SER A 42 -15.12 8.42 -6.32
N ALA A 43 -15.52 9.67 -6.51
CA ALA A 43 -14.97 10.52 -7.57
C ALA A 43 -13.45 10.76 -7.38
N THR A 44 -12.78 11.14 -8.45
CA THR A 44 -11.37 11.51 -8.38
C THR A 44 -11.20 12.77 -7.50
N GLY A 45 -10.17 12.78 -6.64
CA GLY A 45 -9.91 13.92 -5.74
C GLY A 45 -10.72 13.92 -4.44
N THR A 46 -11.62 12.96 -4.21
CA THR A 46 -12.43 12.87 -2.97
C THR A 46 -11.71 12.20 -1.79
N GLY A 47 -10.40 12.02 -1.85
CA GLY A 47 -9.62 11.49 -0.74
C GLY A 47 -9.62 9.97 -0.61
N LYS A 48 -9.78 9.22 -1.70
CA LYS A 48 -9.71 7.74 -1.71
C LYS A 48 -8.48 7.20 -0.97
N THR A 49 -7.33 7.83 -1.14
CA THR A 49 -6.10 7.45 -0.45
C THR A 49 -6.24 7.58 1.07
N LEU A 50 -6.86 8.66 1.57
CA LEU A 50 -7.11 8.83 3.00
C LEU A 50 -8.05 7.76 3.56
N VAL A 51 -9.13 7.45 2.83
CA VAL A 51 -10.06 6.36 3.22
C VAL A 51 -9.31 5.03 3.29
N SER A 52 -8.45 4.72 2.32
CA SER A 52 -7.65 3.48 2.31
C SER A 52 -6.67 3.41 3.48
N ILE A 53 -6.02 4.53 3.83
CA ILE A 53 -5.15 4.65 5.01
C ILE A 53 -5.97 4.36 6.28
N ARG A 54 -7.12 5.00 6.45
CA ARG A 54 -7.99 4.79 7.63
C ARG A 54 -8.55 3.37 7.71
N VAL A 55 -8.81 2.72 6.57
CA VAL A 55 -9.20 1.31 6.55
C VAL A 55 -8.05 0.41 7.01
N ALA A 56 -6.82 0.67 6.56
CA ALA A 56 -5.64 -0.07 7.03
C ALA A 56 -5.45 0.09 8.56
N ASP A 57 -5.57 1.32 9.06
CA ASP A 57 -5.53 1.62 10.51
C ASP A 57 -6.60 0.86 11.28
N GLY A 58 -7.85 0.96 10.83
CA GLY A 58 -9.00 0.32 11.50
C GLY A 58 -8.95 -1.21 11.48
N LEU A 59 -8.22 -1.79 10.54
CA LEU A 59 -7.96 -3.24 10.48
C LEU A 59 -6.72 -3.67 11.30
N GLY A 60 -5.93 -2.72 11.80
CA GLY A 60 -4.64 -3.00 12.42
C GLY A 60 -3.65 -3.65 11.45
N ALA A 61 -3.73 -3.30 10.15
CA ALA A 61 -2.91 -3.90 9.11
C ALA A 61 -1.44 -3.48 9.28
N ARG A 62 -0.55 -4.45 9.41
CA ARG A 62 0.90 -4.23 9.57
C ARG A 62 1.68 -4.40 8.26
N LEU A 63 1.18 -5.21 7.35
CA LEU A 63 1.76 -5.41 6.03
C LEU A 63 0.72 -5.05 4.98
N VAL A 64 0.89 -3.87 4.37
CA VAL A 64 -0.06 -3.31 3.40
C VAL A 64 0.57 -3.29 2.01
N LEU A 65 -0.18 -3.75 1.00
CA LEU A 65 0.14 -3.55 -0.41
C LEU A 65 -0.78 -2.46 -0.98
N PHE A 66 -0.19 -1.45 -1.60
CA PHE A 66 -0.93 -0.41 -2.31
C PHE A 66 -0.53 -0.42 -3.79
N VAL A 67 -1.47 -0.74 -4.68
CA VAL A 67 -1.21 -0.88 -6.12
C VAL A 67 -1.77 0.33 -6.85
N VAL A 68 -0.92 0.98 -7.63
CA VAL A 68 -1.25 2.21 -8.38
C VAL A 68 -0.88 2.08 -9.86
N PRO A 69 -1.52 2.86 -10.75
CA PRO A 69 -1.27 2.74 -12.19
C PRO A 69 0.05 3.36 -12.67
N THR A 70 0.60 4.35 -11.96
CA THR A 70 1.78 5.11 -12.45
C THR A 70 2.83 5.35 -11.38
N LEU A 71 4.07 5.65 -11.82
CA LEU A 71 5.18 5.99 -10.94
C LEU A 71 4.91 7.26 -10.12
N ASP A 72 4.29 8.26 -10.73
CA ASP A 72 3.96 9.50 -10.03
C ASP A 72 2.92 9.27 -8.93
N LEU A 73 1.92 8.43 -9.19
CA LEU A 73 0.94 8.04 -8.16
C LEU A 73 1.59 7.22 -7.05
N ALA A 74 2.60 6.39 -7.35
CA ALA A 74 3.34 5.68 -6.31
C ALA A 74 4.04 6.66 -5.35
N ALA A 75 4.72 7.67 -5.90
CA ALA A 75 5.36 8.71 -5.10
C ALA A 75 4.34 9.54 -4.31
N GLN A 76 3.26 9.98 -4.95
CA GLN A 76 2.19 10.75 -4.28
C GLN A 76 1.54 9.95 -3.14
N THR A 77 1.29 8.67 -3.35
CA THR A 77 0.73 7.78 -2.31
C THR A 77 1.69 7.65 -1.13
N ALA A 78 2.98 7.42 -1.39
CA ALA A 78 4.00 7.35 -0.33
C ALA A 78 4.03 8.64 0.51
N LEU A 79 4.04 9.79 -0.15
CA LEU A 79 4.04 11.09 0.53
C LEU A 79 2.71 11.34 1.29
N ALA A 80 1.57 10.86 0.78
CA ALA A 80 0.29 10.97 1.47
C ALA A 80 0.29 10.18 2.79
N TRP A 81 0.79 8.94 2.79
CA TRP A 81 0.95 8.12 3.99
C TRP A 81 1.88 8.82 5.01
N ARG A 82 3.01 9.36 4.55
CA ARG A 82 3.93 10.11 5.43
C ARG A 82 3.31 11.36 6.04
N ARG A 83 2.51 12.10 5.27
CA ARG A 83 1.82 13.30 5.76
C ARG A 83 0.77 12.98 6.82
N ASP A 84 0.25 11.77 6.81
CA ASP A 84 -0.72 11.28 7.77
C ASP A 84 -0.07 10.59 9.00
N ASP A 85 1.17 10.91 9.29
CA ASP A 85 1.96 10.43 10.44
C ASP A 85 2.22 8.91 10.45
N HIS A 86 2.24 8.29 9.27
CA HIS A 86 2.67 6.90 9.12
C HIS A 86 4.20 6.84 9.03
N LEU A 87 4.85 6.47 10.14
CA LEU A 87 6.31 6.45 10.28
C LEU A 87 6.92 5.06 10.05
N GLU A 88 6.11 4.06 9.76
CA GLU A 88 6.53 2.70 9.44
C GLU A 88 7.44 2.64 8.20
N HIS A 89 8.09 1.52 7.99
CA HIS A 89 8.88 1.28 6.79
C HIS A 89 8.01 1.35 5.54
N MET A 90 8.54 2.00 4.50
CA MET A 90 7.83 2.17 3.23
C MET A 90 8.76 1.90 2.06
N VAL A 91 8.30 1.08 1.13
CA VAL A 91 9.05 0.71 -0.06
C VAL A 91 8.19 0.82 -1.32
N ILE A 92 8.74 1.48 -2.35
CA ILE A 92 8.12 1.52 -3.69
C ILE A 92 8.75 0.39 -4.52
N VAL A 93 7.90 -0.50 -5.04
CA VAL A 93 8.30 -1.58 -5.94
C VAL A 93 7.97 -1.18 -7.38
N SER A 94 8.95 -0.58 -8.02
CA SER A 94 8.86 -0.10 -9.41
C SER A 94 10.23 0.32 -9.92
N SER A 95 10.31 0.73 -11.18
CA SER A 95 11.53 1.32 -11.77
C SER A 95 11.81 2.75 -11.30
N LEU A 96 10.99 3.31 -10.41
CA LEU A 96 11.22 4.63 -9.84
C LEU A 96 12.48 4.61 -8.96
N ASP A 97 13.42 5.51 -9.25
CA ASP A 97 14.55 5.76 -8.37
C ASP A 97 14.15 6.75 -7.26
N ALA A 98 13.85 6.21 -6.09
CA ALA A 98 13.52 7.04 -4.92
C ALA A 98 14.76 7.80 -4.40
N GLY A 99 15.97 7.30 -4.63
CA GLY A 99 17.22 7.96 -4.25
C GLY A 99 17.51 9.23 -5.06
N GLY A 100 17.01 9.31 -6.29
CA GLY A 100 17.10 10.50 -7.15
C GLY A 100 16.03 11.56 -6.89
N ARG A 101 15.16 11.37 -5.88
CA ARG A 101 14.05 12.29 -5.56
C ARG A 101 14.17 12.81 -4.13
N ASP A 102 14.50 14.07 -3.97
CA ASP A 102 14.69 14.72 -2.65
C ASP A 102 13.47 14.57 -1.72
N ASP A 103 12.26 14.62 -2.27
CA ASP A 103 11.02 14.49 -1.51
C ASP A 103 10.81 13.07 -0.94
N LEU A 104 11.18 12.03 -1.68
CA LEU A 104 11.11 10.64 -1.23
C LEU A 104 12.26 10.30 -0.26
N VAL A 105 13.46 10.82 -0.52
CA VAL A 105 14.60 10.68 0.40
C VAL A 105 14.28 11.32 1.75
N ALA A 106 13.77 12.56 1.73
CA ALA A 106 13.34 13.26 2.93
C ALA A 106 12.21 12.50 3.66
N ALA A 107 11.29 11.89 2.93
CA ALA A 107 10.23 11.04 3.47
C ALA A 107 10.70 9.64 3.91
N ARG A 108 11.98 9.30 3.78
CA ARG A 108 12.54 7.99 4.08
C ARG A 108 11.82 6.84 3.37
N VAL A 109 11.50 7.05 2.10
CA VAL A 109 10.88 6.05 1.23
C VAL A 109 11.99 5.34 0.46
N MET A 110 12.03 4.02 0.55
CA MET A 110 12.95 3.19 -0.23
C MET A 110 12.33 2.81 -1.57
N SER A 111 13.15 2.42 -2.55
CA SER A 111 12.69 1.80 -3.79
C SER A 111 13.49 0.54 -4.08
N THR A 112 12.84 -0.45 -4.70
CA THR A 112 13.50 -1.67 -5.13
C THR A 112 12.72 -2.35 -6.25
N THR A 113 13.44 -3.04 -7.14
CA THR A 113 12.89 -4.01 -8.07
C THR A 113 13.37 -5.43 -7.76
N ASN A 114 14.16 -5.59 -6.70
CA ASN A 114 14.75 -6.87 -6.31
C ASN A 114 13.79 -7.65 -5.37
N PRO A 115 13.22 -8.81 -5.82
CA PRO A 115 12.31 -9.61 -5.00
C PRO A 115 12.95 -10.16 -3.73
N HIS A 116 14.26 -10.44 -3.73
CA HIS A 116 14.95 -10.96 -2.54
C HIS A 116 15.10 -9.87 -1.46
N ALA A 117 15.46 -8.65 -1.85
CA ALA A 117 15.54 -7.53 -0.91
C ALA A 117 14.17 -7.24 -0.28
N LEU A 118 13.12 -7.24 -1.11
CA LEU A 118 11.74 -7.07 -0.63
C LEU A 118 11.30 -8.23 0.28
N GLY A 119 11.65 -9.46 -0.07
CA GLY A 119 11.34 -10.65 0.73
C GLY A 119 11.97 -10.59 2.12
N GLY A 120 13.22 -10.14 2.22
CA GLY A 120 13.88 -9.91 3.50
C GLY A 120 13.16 -8.88 4.38
N LEU A 121 12.70 -7.77 3.79
CA LEU A 121 11.91 -6.75 4.52
C LEU A 121 10.54 -7.30 4.98
N MET A 122 9.85 -8.04 4.12
CA MET A 122 8.52 -8.57 4.44
C MET A 122 8.58 -9.70 5.48
N SER A 123 9.60 -10.57 5.44
CA SER A 123 9.75 -11.67 6.39
C SER A 123 9.92 -11.19 7.83
N VAL A 124 10.63 -10.06 8.01
CA VAL A 124 10.82 -9.45 9.33
C VAL A 124 9.48 -9.05 9.95
N VAL A 125 8.57 -8.45 9.19
CA VAL A 125 7.22 -8.09 9.67
C VAL A 125 6.41 -9.33 10.05
N GLY A 126 6.60 -10.44 9.35
CA GLY A 126 5.90 -11.72 9.60
C GLY A 126 6.28 -12.43 10.90
N GLN A 127 7.43 -12.10 11.50
CA GLN A 127 7.91 -12.79 12.73
C GLN A 127 7.17 -12.38 14.02
N GLY A 128 6.13 -11.56 13.94
CA GLY A 128 5.16 -11.36 15.02
C GLY A 128 5.67 -10.67 16.29
N GLN A 129 6.87 -10.11 16.27
CA GLN A 129 7.38 -9.33 17.38
C GLN A 129 6.72 -7.94 17.38
N ASP A 130 6.07 -7.56 18.45
CA ASP A 130 5.37 -6.28 18.61
C ASP A 130 6.26 -5.04 18.41
N GLN A 131 7.56 -5.22 18.42
CA GLN A 131 8.56 -4.16 18.24
C GLN A 131 8.96 -3.93 16.77
N ILE A 132 8.52 -4.77 15.83
CA ILE A 132 8.87 -4.61 14.41
C ILE A 132 7.88 -3.65 13.77
N PRO A 133 8.36 -2.55 13.16
CA PRO A 133 7.49 -1.59 12.50
C PRO A 133 6.68 -2.22 11.38
N ALA A 134 5.48 -1.71 11.14
CA ALA A 134 4.68 -2.08 9.98
C ALA A 134 5.42 -1.74 8.68
N LEU A 135 5.05 -2.38 7.58
CA LEU A 135 5.61 -2.15 6.24
C LEU A 135 4.49 -1.85 5.24
N THR A 136 4.59 -0.68 4.62
CA THR A 136 3.75 -0.34 3.46
C THR A 136 4.54 -0.54 2.18
N VAL A 137 4.06 -1.44 1.33
CA VAL A 137 4.60 -1.73 0.00
C VAL A 137 3.72 -1.04 -1.04
N ILE A 138 4.27 -0.08 -1.77
CA ILE A 138 3.59 0.60 -2.86
C ILE A 138 4.13 0.05 -4.18
N CYS A 139 3.26 -0.42 -5.04
CA CYS A 139 3.64 -1.11 -6.27
C CYS A 139 2.88 -0.55 -7.47
N THR A 140 3.53 -0.42 -8.62
CA THR A 140 2.78 -0.20 -9.85
C THR A 140 2.21 -1.52 -10.36
N TYR A 141 1.07 -1.44 -11.09
CA TYR A 141 0.49 -2.64 -11.71
C TYR A 141 1.49 -3.40 -12.58
N ASP A 142 2.39 -2.66 -13.26
CA ASP A 142 3.42 -3.26 -14.12
C ASP A 142 4.49 -4.03 -13.34
N SER A 143 4.64 -3.76 -12.06
CA SER A 143 5.63 -4.40 -11.19
C SER A 143 5.04 -5.49 -10.27
N LEU A 144 3.78 -5.87 -10.45
CA LEU A 144 3.13 -6.92 -9.65
C LEU A 144 3.81 -8.28 -9.75
N ASP A 145 4.49 -8.56 -10.89
CA ASP A 145 5.31 -9.76 -11.04
C ASP A 145 6.45 -9.84 -10.02
N LYS A 146 6.98 -8.70 -9.57
CA LYS A 146 8.00 -8.63 -8.51
C LYS A 146 7.42 -9.01 -7.16
N ILE A 147 6.19 -8.61 -6.88
CA ILE A 147 5.46 -9.01 -5.66
C ILE A 147 5.22 -10.53 -5.67
N GLU A 148 4.76 -11.09 -6.79
CA GLU A 148 4.57 -12.52 -6.95
C GLU A 148 5.89 -13.28 -6.74
N GLN A 149 6.98 -12.85 -7.39
CA GLN A 149 8.31 -13.45 -7.23
C GLN A 149 8.77 -13.38 -5.77
N THR A 150 8.55 -12.24 -5.09
CA THR A 150 8.87 -12.06 -3.67
C THR A 150 8.14 -13.09 -2.80
N GLN A 151 6.84 -13.25 -2.98
CA GLN A 151 6.05 -14.19 -2.19
C GLN A 151 6.31 -15.67 -2.51
N ARG A 152 6.96 -15.96 -3.64
CA ARG A 152 7.46 -17.29 -4.03
C ARG A 152 8.94 -17.51 -3.74
N SER A 153 9.64 -16.47 -3.26
CA SER A 153 11.03 -16.59 -2.85
C SER A 153 11.15 -17.54 -1.65
N GLY A 154 12.36 -18.04 -1.40
CA GLY A 154 12.61 -18.96 -0.28
C GLY A 154 12.51 -18.32 1.11
N TYR A 155 12.10 -17.04 1.21
CA TYR A 155 11.81 -16.38 2.48
C TYR A 155 10.41 -16.75 2.96
N GLU A 156 10.21 -16.87 4.28
CA GLU A 156 8.89 -17.00 4.90
C GLU A 156 8.14 -15.65 4.83
N VAL A 157 7.73 -15.27 3.63
CA VAL A 157 7.01 -14.01 3.38
C VAL A 157 5.55 -14.21 3.75
N PRO A 158 5.00 -13.42 4.70
CA PRO A 158 3.58 -13.51 5.05
C PRO A 158 2.69 -12.96 3.93
N PRO A 159 1.39 -13.33 3.91
CA PRO A 159 0.41 -12.65 3.08
C PRO A 159 0.26 -11.18 3.53
N PHE A 160 -0.11 -10.30 2.64
CA PHE A 160 -0.51 -8.93 3.02
C PHE A 160 -1.77 -8.97 3.88
N ASP A 161 -1.82 -8.13 4.92
CA ASP A 161 -3.03 -7.96 5.72
C ASP A 161 -4.14 -7.30 4.90
N LEU A 162 -3.73 -6.32 4.09
CA LEU A 162 -4.61 -5.59 3.19
C LEU A 162 -3.88 -5.30 1.87
N ALA A 163 -4.52 -5.59 0.74
CA ALA A 163 -4.13 -5.11 -0.58
C ALA A 163 -5.16 -4.10 -1.08
N VAL A 164 -4.70 -2.89 -1.40
CA VAL A 164 -5.49 -1.79 -1.95
C VAL A 164 -5.16 -1.63 -3.42
N MET A 165 -6.16 -1.63 -4.29
CA MET A 165 -6.01 -1.43 -5.73
C MET A 165 -6.61 -0.09 -6.12
N ASP A 166 -5.77 0.92 -6.30
CA ASP A 166 -6.22 2.24 -6.76
C ASP A 166 -6.53 2.21 -8.26
N GLU A 167 -7.55 2.96 -8.66
CA GLU A 167 -8.03 3.01 -10.06
C GLU A 167 -8.38 1.62 -10.64
N ALA A 168 -8.94 0.75 -9.81
CA ALA A 168 -9.26 -0.64 -10.15
C ALA A 168 -10.19 -0.79 -11.38
N HIS A 169 -10.97 0.26 -11.71
CA HIS A 169 -11.80 0.28 -12.92
C HIS A 169 -10.98 0.14 -14.22
N ARG A 170 -9.70 0.55 -14.20
CA ARG A 170 -8.79 0.37 -15.34
C ARG A 170 -8.41 -1.09 -15.58
N ILE A 171 -8.57 -1.95 -14.57
CA ILE A 171 -8.33 -3.40 -14.68
C ILE A 171 -9.50 -4.07 -15.42
N ALA A 172 -10.72 -3.59 -15.20
CA ALA A 172 -11.94 -4.18 -15.75
C ALA A 172 -12.06 -4.07 -17.29
N GLY A 173 -11.39 -3.08 -17.90
CA GLY A 173 -11.42 -2.83 -19.36
C GLY A 173 -10.26 -3.43 -20.15
N ARG A 174 -9.22 -3.90 -19.49
CA ARG A 174 -8.04 -4.52 -20.12
C ARG A 174 -7.95 -5.97 -19.67
N ALA A 175 -8.28 -6.87 -20.58
CA ALA A 175 -8.03 -8.31 -20.43
C ALA A 175 -6.52 -8.66 -20.43
N ASP A 176 -5.63 -7.68 -20.21
CA ASP A 176 -4.21 -7.91 -20.04
C ASP A 176 -4.00 -8.71 -18.77
N LYS A 177 -3.74 -9.99 -18.97
CA LYS A 177 -3.47 -10.99 -17.93
C LYS A 177 -2.48 -10.53 -16.85
N LYS A 178 -1.65 -9.52 -17.14
CA LYS A 178 -0.62 -8.99 -16.26
C LYS A 178 -1.20 -8.22 -15.07
N TRP A 179 -2.24 -7.38 -15.28
CA TRP A 179 -2.85 -6.62 -14.18
C TRP A 179 -3.86 -7.44 -13.36
N ALA A 180 -4.43 -8.49 -14.00
CA ALA A 180 -5.39 -9.37 -13.33
C ALA A 180 -4.77 -10.22 -12.21
N ILE A 181 -3.44 -10.35 -12.17
CA ILE A 181 -2.75 -11.18 -11.16
C ILE A 181 -3.02 -10.75 -9.73
N VAL A 182 -3.31 -9.47 -9.49
CA VAL A 182 -3.65 -8.97 -8.14
C VAL A 182 -4.94 -9.58 -7.61
N ASN A 183 -5.82 -10.06 -8.50
CA ASN A 183 -7.09 -10.70 -8.13
C ASN A 183 -6.94 -12.20 -7.82
N ASP A 184 -5.82 -12.79 -8.23
CA ASP A 184 -5.50 -14.20 -7.98
C ASP A 184 -4.82 -14.34 -6.62
N ALA A 185 -5.52 -14.98 -5.69
CA ALA A 185 -5.02 -15.18 -4.33
C ALA A 185 -3.84 -16.16 -4.26
N GLN A 186 -3.62 -16.99 -5.29
CA GLN A 186 -2.45 -17.89 -5.37
C GLN A 186 -1.20 -17.17 -5.86
N ARG A 187 -1.39 -16.09 -6.64
CA ARG A 187 -0.30 -15.29 -7.20
C ARG A 187 0.11 -14.14 -6.27
N ILE A 188 -0.86 -13.37 -5.77
CA ILE A 188 -0.65 -12.31 -4.77
C ILE A 188 -1.42 -12.69 -3.51
N ARG A 189 -0.71 -13.16 -2.51
CA ARG A 189 -1.32 -13.57 -1.23
C ARG A 189 -1.66 -12.34 -0.40
N ALA A 190 -2.94 -12.15 -0.13
CA ALA A 190 -3.46 -11.10 0.75
C ALA A 190 -4.72 -11.58 1.47
N HIS A 191 -4.82 -11.27 2.75
CA HIS A 191 -5.99 -11.62 3.56
C HIS A 191 -7.24 -10.85 3.15
N ARG A 192 -7.07 -9.59 2.73
CA ARG A 192 -8.17 -8.68 2.37
C ARG A 192 -7.81 -7.88 1.14
N ARG A 193 -8.82 -7.50 0.35
CA ARG A 193 -8.63 -6.64 -0.82
C ARG A 193 -9.64 -5.51 -0.83
N LEU A 194 -9.17 -4.30 -1.11
CA LEU A 194 -9.97 -3.09 -1.30
C LEU A 194 -9.74 -2.55 -2.73
N TYR A 195 -10.83 -2.31 -3.46
CA TYR A 195 -10.83 -1.79 -4.82
C TYR A 195 -11.42 -0.40 -4.87
#